data_99264de165bd6e328e9bb23068b53ef4
#
_entry.id   99264de165bd6e328e9bb23068b53ef4
#
_cell.length_a   1.000
_cell.length_b   1.000
_cell.length_c   1.000
_cell.angle_alpha   90.00
_cell.angle_beta   90.00
_cell.angle_gamma   90.00
#
_symmetry.space_group_name_H-M   'P 1'
#
loop_
_entity.id
_entity.type
_entity.pdbx_description
1 polymer ?
#
loop_
_entity_poly.entity_id
_entity_poly.type
_entity_poly.pdbx_seq_one_letter_code
_entity_poly.pdbx_strand_id
1 'polypeptide(L)'
;ARRTYFELFLKPTEKYRNKVLNFYDLNSSISVKTSKNGTLNIVSFSGKDNMEMDNHIAEIHWGNQATAAEYKHNFGNLVTSKTSFAYSYYDFIESMDVLKVRESFDGYLKHQIVRQDLALNISEYQKINTGVQLDHINLKTGELKSSNGLVEKEERSGDEISFWAGEDIKTNFGFEISFGARGVIFNALGGNPYYNLTSDGQIADTLVYGRGKVVKTYFGLEPRLSMKYELTDHQSIKAGYCRTSQHVQNILNNGMSSPIGRTVMSSNIIKPQIADQVSVGYMAETKDKTYEFSTEVYYKTIDNVYDYKEGKNLVSAIEMESLLLNGKGRAYGVELYAKKNLGDFTGWVSYTLSWAENKIDGINNNEWYTASNDRRHDISIVGMYKLNHKWDISATWVYTSGQALTAPSAKYDLDEWTHYYYAEHNGYRAPAYHRLDVGVNNTKERPRYTRIWSFGVYNLYNHYNPYVISFENDDTKATGTKTVQTSLFGIIPSVTYTIKF
;
A
#
# COMPACT_ATOMS: atom_id res chain seq x y z
N ALA A 1 13.31 -14.11 -12.20
CA ALA A 1 14.21 -13.21 -11.48
C ALA A 1 14.42 -11.94 -12.30
N ARG A 2 14.50 -10.81 -11.63
CA ARG A 2 14.87 -9.52 -12.23
C ARG A 2 15.99 -8.89 -11.42
N ARG A 3 16.83 -8.11 -12.09
CA ARG A 3 17.80 -7.21 -11.46
C ARG A 3 17.87 -5.93 -12.28
N THR A 4 17.96 -4.78 -11.63
CA THR A 4 18.24 -3.53 -12.34
C THR A 4 19.72 -3.40 -12.65
N TYR A 5 20.03 -2.77 -13.78
CA TYR A 5 21.36 -2.39 -14.22
C TYR A 5 21.46 -0.87 -14.33
N PHE A 6 20.65 -0.14 -13.57
CA PHE A 6 20.61 1.33 -13.64
C PHE A 6 21.96 1.98 -13.35
N GLU A 7 22.73 1.37 -12.47
CA GLU A 7 24.11 1.79 -12.13
C GLU A 7 25.02 1.94 -13.36
N LEU A 8 24.82 1.13 -14.41
CA LEU A 8 25.62 1.19 -15.65
C LEU A 8 25.32 2.44 -16.48
N PHE A 9 24.20 3.11 -16.25
CA PHE A 9 23.77 4.30 -16.99
C PHE A 9 23.99 5.59 -16.21
N LEU A 10 24.35 5.52 -14.93
CA LEU A 10 24.76 6.69 -14.17
C LEU A 10 26.12 7.14 -14.67
N LYS A 11 26.17 8.30 -15.36
CA LYS A 11 27.45 8.91 -15.73
C LYS A 11 28.23 9.21 -14.47
N PRO A 12 29.55 8.94 -14.43
CA PRO A 12 30.43 9.27 -13.32
C PRO A 12 30.71 10.78 -13.29
N THR A 13 29.66 11.61 -13.16
CA THR A 13 29.80 13.02 -12.82
C THR A 13 29.99 13.13 -11.31
N GLU A 14 30.68 14.15 -10.81
CA GLU A 14 30.92 14.33 -9.36
C GLU A 14 29.64 14.22 -8.53
N LYS A 15 28.47 14.67 -9.07
CA LYS A 15 27.17 14.62 -8.43
C LYS A 15 26.58 13.21 -8.31
N TYR A 16 26.98 12.22 -9.12
CA TYR A 16 26.40 10.87 -9.16
C TYR A 16 27.42 9.75 -8.98
N ARG A 17 28.68 10.10 -8.75
CA ARG A 17 29.83 9.17 -8.75
C ARG A 17 29.71 8.05 -7.72
N ASN A 18 28.95 8.28 -6.63
CA ASN A 18 28.87 7.38 -5.49
C ASN A 18 27.41 7.11 -5.07
N LYS A 19 26.47 7.17 -6.03
CA LYS A 19 25.07 6.83 -5.78
C LYS A 19 24.81 5.42 -6.29
N VAL A 20 24.35 4.56 -5.41
CA VAL A 20 23.91 3.20 -5.73
C VAL A 20 22.39 3.17 -5.68
N LEU A 21 21.79 2.73 -6.77
CA LEU A 21 20.34 2.47 -6.83
C LEU A 21 20.15 1.16 -7.57
N ASN A 22 19.91 0.10 -6.85
CA ASN A 22 19.65 -1.19 -7.44
C ASN A 22 18.53 -1.93 -6.74
N PHE A 23 17.88 -2.81 -7.48
CA PHE A 23 16.95 -3.79 -6.92
C PHE A 23 17.12 -5.15 -7.59
N TYR A 24 16.73 -6.18 -6.89
CA TYR A 24 16.52 -7.49 -7.49
C TYR A 24 15.25 -8.13 -6.92
N ASP A 25 14.61 -8.98 -7.72
CA ASP A 25 13.53 -9.82 -7.26
C ASP A 25 13.57 -11.22 -7.90
N LEU A 26 13.06 -12.17 -7.14
CA LEU A 26 12.87 -13.55 -7.54
C LEU A 26 11.42 -13.94 -7.25
N ASN A 27 10.72 -14.38 -8.30
CA ASN A 27 9.40 -14.97 -8.20
C ASN A 27 9.47 -16.44 -8.60
N SER A 28 8.88 -17.30 -7.82
CA SER A 28 8.76 -18.72 -8.14
C SER A 28 7.35 -19.23 -7.82
N SER A 29 6.86 -20.14 -8.63
CA SER A 29 5.60 -20.82 -8.40
C SER A 29 5.70 -22.28 -8.86
N ILE A 30 5.15 -23.17 -8.05
CA ILE A 30 5.07 -24.62 -8.33
C ILE A 30 3.62 -25.01 -8.08
N SER A 31 3.04 -25.69 -9.07
CA SER A 31 1.70 -26.27 -8.95
C SER A 31 1.76 -27.76 -9.27
N VAL A 32 1.35 -28.59 -8.32
CA VAL A 32 1.40 -30.04 -8.41
C VAL A 32 0.01 -30.63 -8.17
N LYS A 33 -0.47 -31.42 -9.13
CA LYS A 33 -1.65 -32.26 -8.90
C LYS A 33 -1.25 -33.47 -8.04
N THR A 34 -1.69 -33.50 -6.80
CA THR A 34 -1.38 -34.56 -5.83
C THR A 34 -2.33 -35.75 -5.99
N SER A 35 -3.52 -35.51 -6.54
CA SER A 35 -4.54 -36.51 -6.83
C SER A 35 -5.49 -36.00 -7.91
N LYS A 36 -6.52 -36.78 -8.30
CA LYS A 36 -7.57 -36.33 -9.22
C LYS A 36 -8.30 -35.06 -8.70
N ASN A 37 -8.42 -34.95 -7.39
CA ASN A 37 -9.21 -33.90 -6.74
C ASN A 37 -8.33 -32.94 -5.88
N GLY A 38 -7.02 -33.16 -5.82
CA GLY A 38 -6.10 -32.41 -4.97
C GLY A 38 -5.02 -31.68 -5.77
N THR A 39 -4.77 -30.43 -5.40
CA THR A 39 -3.70 -29.60 -5.99
C THR A 39 -2.95 -28.89 -4.87
N LEU A 40 -1.63 -28.97 -4.91
CA LEU A 40 -0.72 -28.19 -4.06
C LEU A 40 -0.11 -27.07 -4.91
N ASN A 41 -0.27 -25.83 -4.46
CA ASN A 41 0.35 -24.65 -5.03
C ASN A 41 1.34 -24.08 -4.01
N ILE A 42 2.57 -23.80 -4.45
CA ILE A 42 3.57 -23.10 -3.66
C ILE A 42 4.02 -21.88 -4.45
N VAL A 43 3.95 -20.72 -3.84
CA VAL A 43 4.42 -19.46 -4.42
C VAL A 43 5.43 -18.83 -3.49
N SER A 44 6.49 -18.26 -4.04
CA SER A 44 7.49 -17.53 -3.27
C SER A 44 7.93 -16.28 -4.01
N PHE A 45 8.11 -15.22 -3.25
CA PHE A 45 8.67 -13.95 -3.67
C PHE A 45 9.82 -13.57 -2.75
N SER A 46 10.91 -13.05 -3.30
CA SER A 46 11.97 -12.37 -2.55
C SER A 46 12.49 -11.20 -3.37
N GLY A 47 12.51 -10.02 -2.78
CA GLY A 47 13.01 -8.81 -3.42
C GLY A 47 13.70 -7.90 -2.42
N LYS A 48 14.70 -7.17 -2.89
CA LYS A 48 15.43 -6.17 -2.10
C LYS A 48 15.77 -4.97 -2.96
N ASP A 49 15.58 -3.79 -2.38
CA ASP A 49 15.92 -2.50 -2.95
C ASP A 49 17.02 -1.87 -2.10
N ASN A 50 18.00 -1.25 -2.76
CA ASN A 50 19.12 -0.56 -2.11
C ASN A 50 19.28 0.81 -2.73
N MET A 51 19.35 1.82 -1.89
CA MET A 51 19.63 3.19 -2.26
C MET A 51 20.73 3.74 -1.34
N GLU A 52 21.85 4.15 -1.93
CA GLU A 52 22.96 4.76 -1.21
C GLU A 52 23.27 6.12 -1.82
N MET A 53 23.55 7.10 -0.98
CA MET A 53 23.87 8.47 -1.38
C MET A 53 25.22 8.91 -0.83
N ASP A 54 25.98 9.64 -1.65
CA ASP A 54 27.17 10.41 -1.29
C ASP A 54 28.18 9.68 -0.38
N ASN A 55 28.81 8.60 -0.88
CA ASN A 55 29.82 7.82 -0.16
C ASN A 55 29.34 7.24 1.19
N HIS A 56 28.15 6.65 1.20
CA HIS A 56 27.54 6.07 2.40
C HIS A 56 27.12 7.09 3.48
N ILE A 57 27.05 8.38 3.16
CA ILE A 57 26.52 9.38 4.09
C ILE A 57 25.07 9.07 4.47
N ALA A 58 24.26 8.57 3.51
CA ALA A 58 22.93 8.07 3.76
C ALA A 58 22.67 6.79 2.95
N GLU A 59 22.12 5.80 3.61
CA GLU A 59 21.77 4.51 3.02
C GLU A 59 20.35 4.13 3.43
N ILE A 60 19.59 3.63 2.46
CA ILE A 60 18.24 3.08 2.70
C ILE A 60 18.18 1.73 2.00
N HIS A 61 17.89 0.69 2.77
CA HIS A 61 17.68 -0.67 2.28
C HIS A 61 16.31 -1.14 2.76
N TRP A 62 15.54 -1.75 1.87
CA TRP A 62 14.31 -2.45 2.26
C TRP A 62 14.12 -3.71 1.45
N GLY A 63 13.42 -4.67 2.02
CA GLY A 63 13.22 -5.95 1.39
C GLY A 63 11.90 -6.61 1.76
N ASN A 64 11.45 -7.50 0.89
CA ASN A 64 10.27 -8.32 1.10
C ASN A 64 10.58 -9.77 0.78
N GLN A 65 10.14 -10.67 1.65
CA GLN A 65 10.12 -12.11 1.42
C GLN A 65 8.72 -12.62 1.75
N ALA A 66 8.14 -13.39 0.86
CA ALA A 66 6.84 -14.02 1.10
C ALA A 66 6.82 -15.41 0.49
N THR A 67 6.32 -16.38 1.22
CA THR A 67 6.10 -17.74 0.74
C THR A 67 4.75 -18.22 1.22
N ALA A 68 3.95 -18.78 0.32
CA ALA A 68 2.68 -19.38 0.65
C ALA A 68 2.57 -20.78 0.02
N ALA A 69 2.05 -21.72 0.80
CA ALA A 69 1.67 -23.04 0.34
C ALA A 69 0.16 -23.20 0.52
N GLU A 70 -0.54 -23.58 -0.52
CA GLU A 70 -1.98 -23.81 -0.52
C GLU A 70 -2.27 -25.23 -1.02
N TYR A 71 -2.96 -26.01 -0.23
CA TYR A 71 -3.50 -27.29 -0.64
C TYR A 71 -5.02 -27.19 -0.84
N LYS A 72 -5.46 -27.34 -2.07
CA LYS A 72 -6.87 -27.38 -2.46
C LYS A 72 -7.28 -28.82 -2.69
N HIS A 73 -8.39 -29.24 -2.07
CA HIS A 73 -9.00 -30.56 -2.29
C HIS A 73 -10.52 -30.44 -2.52
N ASN A 74 -11.01 -31.09 -3.57
CA ASN A 74 -12.44 -31.15 -3.87
C ASN A 74 -12.99 -32.51 -3.42
N PHE A 75 -13.91 -32.50 -2.47
CA PHE A 75 -14.67 -33.67 -2.03
C PHE A 75 -15.95 -33.77 -2.87
N GLY A 76 -15.82 -34.39 -4.02
CA GLY A 76 -16.87 -34.40 -5.03
C GLY A 76 -17.15 -32.98 -5.57
N ASN A 77 -18.42 -32.71 -5.89
CA ASN A 77 -18.87 -31.42 -6.38
C ASN A 77 -19.39 -30.51 -5.26
N LEU A 78 -19.65 -31.07 -4.07
CA LEU A 78 -20.30 -30.37 -2.98
C LEU A 78 -19.33 -29.53 -2.16
N VAL A 79 -18.15 -30.08 -1.79
CA VAL A 79 -17.24 -29.42 -0.85
C VAL A 79 -15.87 -29.18 -1.49
N THR A 80 -15.41 -27.93 -1.40
CA THR A 80 -14.02 -27.56 -1.69
C THR A 80 -13.35 -27.11 -0.40
N SER A 81 -12.24 -27.75 -0.05
CA SER A 81 -11.38 -27.38 1.08
C SER A 81 -10.10 -26.76 0.59
N LYS A 82 -9.66 -25.66 1.23
CA LYS A 82 -8.38 -24.99 0.98
C LYS A 82 -7.68 -24.80 2.32
N THR A 83 -6.53 -25.44 2.47
CA THR A 83 -5.63 -25.21 3.62
C THR A 83 -4.44 -24.42 3.12
N SER A 84 -4.18 -23.30 3.76
CA SER A 84 -3.09 -22.40 3.37
C SER A 84 -2.17 -22.13 4.56
N PHE A 85 -0.88 -22.11 4.30
CA PHE A 85 0.14 -21.59 5.19
C PHE A 85 0.88 -20.47 4.45
N ALA A 86 1.07 -19.31 5.09
CA ALA A 86 1.84 -18.22 4.54
C ALA A 86 2.80 -17.64 5.57
N TYR A 87 3.95 -17.22 5.08
CA TYR A 87 4.96 -16.48 5.82
C TYR A 87 5.36 -15.26 5.01
N SER A 88 5.39 -14.09 5.64
CA SER A 88 5.96 -12.88 5.05
C SER A 88 6.91 -12.18 6.02
N TYR A 89 7.91 -11.57 5.45
CA TYR A 89 8.92 -10.78 6.16
C TYR A 89 9.22 -9.53 5.34
N TYR A 90 9.02 -8.38 5.94
CA TYR A 90 9.46 -7.09 5.44
C TYR A 90 10.46 -6.51 6.41
N ASP A 91 11.55 -5.96 5.91
CA ASP A 91 12.54 -5.24 6.70
C ASP A 91 12.99 -3.96 5.99
N PHE A 92 13.45 -3.01 6.78
CA PHE A 92 14.11 -1.81 6.28
C PHE A 92 15.25 -1.40 7.22
N ILE A 93 16.23 -0.72 6.66
CA ILE A 93 17.34 -0.09 7.36
C ILE A 93 17.56 1.28 6.74
N GLU A 94 17.55 2.33 7.56
CA GLU A 94 17.98 3.67 7.21
C GLU A 94 19.26 3.97 8.02
N SER A 95 20.31 4.42 7.36
CA SER A 95 21.56 4.82 8.02
C SER A 95 21.97 6.18 7.55
N MET A 96 22.46 7.01 8.45
CA MET A 96 22.95 8.35 8.15
C MET A 96 24.16 8.70 9.02
N ASP A 97 25.14 9.36 8.42
CA ASP A 97 26.26 9.93 9.16
C ASP A 97 25.94 11.38 9.57
N VAL A 98 25.72 11.60 10.88
CA VAL A 98 25.44 12.90 11.46
C VAL A 98 26.62 13.33 12.33
N LEU A 99 27.30 14.42 11.99
CA LEU A 99 28.46 14.95 12.74
C LEU A 99 29.54 13.89 13.05
N LYS A 100 29.82 12.99 12.08
CA LYS A 100 30.75 11.84 12.19
C LYS A 100 30.28 10.73 13.15
N VAL A 101 29.03 10.75 13.57
CA VAL A 101 28.37 9.66 14.30
C VAL A 101 27.47 8.97 13.29
N ARG A 102 27.67 7.67 13.08
CA ARG A 102 26.78 6.88 12.24
C ARG A 102 25.59 6.47 13.09
N GLU A 103 24.42 6.90 12.67
CA GLU A 103 23.15 6.45 13.21
C GLU A 103 22.48 5.51 12.21
N SER A 104 21.90 4.44 12.69
CA SER A 104 21.06 3.54 11.91
C SER A 104 19.74 3.33 12.61
N PHE A 105 18.69 3.31 11.81
CA PHE A 105 17.34 2.99 12.25
C PHE A 105 16.81 1.84 11.42
N ASP A 106 16.43 0.75 12.07
CA ASP A 106 15.95 -0.45 11.38
C ASP A 106 14.64 -0.98 12.00
N GLY A 107 13.82 -1.59 11.16
CA GLY A 107 12.56 -2.18 11.57
C GLY A 107 12.19 -3.39 10.72
N TYR A 108 11.24 -4.18 11.21
CA TYR A 108 10.70 -5.31 10.45
C TYR A 108 9.23 -5.60 10.82
N LEU A 109 8.55 -6.26 9.88
CA LEU A 109 7.26 -6.90 10.08
C LEU A 109 7.34 -8.36 9.64
N LYS A 110 7.09 -9.28 10.58
CA LYS A 110 6.96 -10.74 10.33
C LYS A 110 5.51 -11.13 10.50
N HIS A 111 4.97 -11.89 9.56
CA HIS A 111 3.60 -12.35 9.59
C HIS A 111 3.54 -13.82 9.20
N GLN A 112 2.96 -14.65 10.06
CA GLN A 112 2.71 -16.06 9.86
C GLN A 112 1.23 -16.32 9.87
N ILE A 113 0.72 -17.03 8.89
CA ILE A 113 -0.70 -17.25 8.68
C ILE A 113 -0.95 -18.74 8.48
N VAL A 114 -1.92 -19.28 9.20
CA VAL A 114 -2.53 -20.59 8.93
C VAL A 114 -4.01 -20.36 8.68
N ARG A 115 -4.52 -20.83 7.56
CA ARG A 115 -5.89 -20.60 7.14
C ARG A 115 -6.54 -21.85 6.58
N GLN A 116 -7.79 -22.09 6.97
CA GLN A 116 -8.66 -23.12 6.43
C GLN A 116 -9.92 -22.49 5.88
N ASP A 117 -10.18 -22.66 4.59
CA ASP A 117 -11.43 -22.29 3.92
C ASP A 117 -12.21 -23.54 3.53
N LEU A 118 -13.51 -23.49 3.68
CA LEU A 118 -14.46 -24.46 3.19
C LEU A 118 -15.52 -23.76 2.35
N ALA A 119 -15.73 -24.24 1.13
CA ALA A 119 -16.81 -23.80 0.25
C ALA A 119 -17.75 -24.97 0.00
N LEU A 120 -19.02 -24.75 0.32
CA LEU A 120 -20.12 -25.72 0.16
C LEU A 120 -20.98 -25.26 -1.02
N ASN A 121 -20.93 -25.97 -2.14
CA ASN A 121 -21.75 -25.71 -3.31
C ASN A 121 -23.08 -26.47 -3.16
N ILE A 122 -24.08 -25.85 -2.54
CA ILE A 122 -25.39 -26.46 -2.23
C ILE A 122 -26.16 -26.72 -3.54
N SER A 123 -26.13 -25.73 -4.44
CA SER A 123 -26.70 -25.79 -5.78
C SER A 123 -25.95 -24.85 -6.72
N GLU A 124 -26.37 -24.72 -7.96
CA GLU A 124 -25.87 -23.70 -8.90
C GLU A 124 -26.25 -22.26 -8.48
N TYR A 125 -27.25 -22.14 -7.61
CA TYR A 125 -27.76 -20.85 -7.11
C TYR A 125 -27.29 -20.51 -5.70
N GLN A 126 -26.71 -21.46 -4.97
CA GLN A 126 -26.41 -21.28 -3.56
C GLN A 126 -25.04 -21.84 -3.18
N LYS A 127 -24.20 -21.01 -2.59
CA LYS A 127 -22.88 -21.39 -2.12
C LYS A 127 -22.63 -20.81 -0.74
N ILE A 128 -22.18 -21.64 0.20
CA ILE A 128 -21.79 -21.23 1.54
C ILE A 128 -20.25 -21.25 1.63
N ASN A 129 -19.68 -20.18 2.15
CA ASN A 129 -18.24 -20.06 2.40
C ASN A 129 -18.01 -19.87 3.90
N THR A 130 -17.13 -20.67 4.48
CA THR A 130 -16.76 -20.54 5.90
C THR A 130 -15.28 -20.83 6.08
N GLY A 131 -14.72 -20.40 7.21
CA GLY A 131 -13.32 -20.70 7.48
C GLY A 131 -12.83 -20.12 8.79
N VAL A 132 -11.59 -20.43 9.09
CA VAL A 132 -10.82 -19.95 10.24
C VAL A 132 -9.42 -19.55 9.80
N GLN A 133 -8.87 -18.53 10.44
CA GLN A 133 -7.51 -18.07 10.22
C GLN A 133 -6.85 -17.75 11.56
N LEU A 134 -5.59 -18.14 11.67
CA LEU A 134 -4.70 -17.84 12.78
C LEU A 134 -3.53 -17.05 12.24
N ASP A 135 -3.26 -15.90 12.81
CA ASP A 135 -2.17 -15.02 12.44
C ASP A 135 -1.26 -14.80 13.64
N HIS A 136 0.06 -14.87 13.44
CA HIS A 136 1.05 -14.43 14.40
C HIS A 136 1.88 -13.33 13.78
N ILE A 137 1.91 -12.16 14.45
CA ILE A 137 2.53 -10.94 13.96
C ILE A 137 3.63 -10.53 14.92
N ASN A 138 4.83 -10.27 14.40
CA ASN A 138 5.92 -9.64 15.13
C ASN A 138 6.34 -8.38 14.37
N LEU A 139 6.29 -7.27 15.06
CA LEU A 139 6.64 -5.95 14.55
C LEU A 139 7.79 -5.38 15.38
N LYS A 140 8.88 -4.99 14.72
CA LYS A 140 9.84 -4.04 15.26
C LYS A 140 9.53 -2.68 14.63
N THR A 141 8.89 -1.80 15.40
CA THR A 141 8.53 -0.45 14.95
C THR A 141 9.78 0.36 14.64
N GLY A 142 10.83 0.17 15.44
CA GLY A 142 12.14 0.73 15.19
C GLY A 142 13.19 0.27 16.20
N GLU A 143 14.44 0.26 15.74
CA GLU A 143 15.63 0.12 16.58
C GLU A 143 16.64 1.16 16.16
N LEU A 144 16.90 2.14 17.04
CA LEU A 144 17.93 3.16 16.85
C LEU A 144 19.26 2.64 17.40
N LYS A 145 20.27 2.65 16.57
CA LYS A 145 21.65 2.34 16.95
C LYS A 145 22.56 3.51 16.57
N SER A 146 23.35 3.96 17.50
CA SER A 146 24.36 4.98 17.27
C SER A 146 25.75 4.43 17.49
N SER A 147 26.74 4.87 16.70
CA SER A 147 28.14 4.44 16.84
C SER A 147 28.75 4.82 18.19
N ASN A 148 28.11 5.67 18.99
CA ASN A 148 28.50 5.99 20.38
C ASN A 148 28.00 4.95 21.42
N GLY A 149 27.33 3.87 20.98
CA GLY A 149 26.87 2.79 21.83
C GLY A 149 25.41 2.89 22.30
N LEU A 150 24.67 3.93 21.90
CA LEU A 150 23.23 4.01 22.18
C LEU A 150 22.50 2.93 21.37
N VAL A 151 21.64 2.17 22.04
CA VAL A 151 20.73 1.21 21.42
C VAL A 151 19.37 1.31 22.11
N GLU A 152 18.36 1.72 21.35
CA GLU A 152 16.98 1.79 21.81
C GLU A 152 16.09 1.07 20.81
N LYS A 153 15.09 0.32 21.28
CA LYS A 153 14.18 -0.43 20.40
C LYS A 153 12.76 -0.51 20.92
N GLU A 154 11.82 -0.57 19.98
CA GLU A 154 10.42 -0.87 20.24
C GLU A 154 9.96 -2.06 19.38
N GLU A 155 9.44 -3.06 20.07
CA GLU A 155 8.89 -4.27 19.46
C GLU A 155 7.50 -4.57 19.99
N ARG A 156 6.67 -5.19 19.15
CA ARG A 156 5.32 -5.67 19.50
C ARG A 156 5.09 -7.04 18.89
N SER A 157 4.32 -7.85 19.61
CA SER A 157 3.84 -9.14 19.10
C SER A 157 2.34 -9.23 19.30
N GLY A 158 1.65 -9.90 18.40
CA GLY A 158 0.20 -10.11 18.50
C GLY A 158 -0.25 -11.36 17.79
N ASP A 159 -1.36 -11.93 18.28
CA ASP A 159 -2.07 -13.04 17.66
C ASP A 159 -3.45 -12.59 17.24
N GLU A 160 -3.85 -12.90 16.00
CA GLU A 160 -5.21 -12.71 15.53
C GLU A 160 -5.85 -14.07 15.23
N ILE A 161 -7.04 -14.27 15.76
CA ILE A 161 -7.88 -15.41 15.45
C ILE A 161 -9.13 -14.89 14.78
N SER A 162 -9.44 -15.37 13.61
CA SER A 162 -10.65 -14.97 12.91
C SER A 162 -11.41 -16.17 12.34
N PHE A 163 -12.71 -16.05 12.32
CA PHE A 163 -13.63 -17.01 11.74
C PHE A 163 -14.72 -16.29 10.96
N TRP A 164 -15.16 -16.87 9.86
CA TRP A 164 -16.18 -16.27 9.01
C TRP A 164 -17.16 -17.30 8.49
N ALA A 165 -18.35 -16.82 8.23
CA ALA A 165 -19.38 -17.52 7.47
C ALA A 165 -20.09 -16.54 6.56
N GLY A 166 -20.44 -16.98 5.38
CA GLY A 166 -21.15 -16.19 4.40
C GLY A 166 -21.81 -17.06 3.34
N GLU A 167 -22.74 -16.47 2.63
CA GLU A 167 -23.55 -17.14 1.63
C GLU A 167 -23.67 -16.29 0.38
N ASP A 168 -23.53 -16.93 -0.78
CA ASP A 168 -23.75 -16.37 -2.10
C ASP A 168 -25.03 -17.00 -2.68
N ILE A 169 -26.00 -16.18 -3.01
CA ILE A 169 -27.28 -16.58 -3.59
C ILE A 169 -27.48 -15.91 -4.93
N LYS A 170 -27.84 -16.68 -5.96
CA LYS A 170 -28.24 -16.21 -7.27
C LYS A 170 -29.70 -16.58 -7.54
N THR A 171 -30.38 -15.73 -8.26
CA THR A 171 -31.78 -15.99 -8.64
C THR A 171 -31.93 -16.01 -10.16
N ASN A 172 -32.98 -16.66 -10.64
CA ASN A 172 -33.26 -16.74 -12.07
C ASN A 172 -33.75 -15.41 -12.69
N PHE A 173 -34.06 -14.42 -11.85
CA PHE A 173 -34.53 -13.10 -12.30
C PHE A 173 -33.43 -12.02 -12.22
N GLY A 174 -32.15 -12.43 -12.21
CA GLY A 174 -31.00 -11.52 -12.30
C GLY A 174 -30.62 -10.83 -10.98
N PHE A 175 -31.13 -11.31 -9.82
CA PHE A 175 -30.68 -10.82 -8.52
C PHE A 175 -29.62 -11.75 -7.93
N GLU A 176 -28.47 -11.17 -7.53
CA GLU A 176 -27.40 -11.86 -6.82
C GLU A 176 -27.18 -11.14 -5.49
N ILE A 177 -27.06 -11.91 -4.40
CA ILE A 177 -26.74 -11.40 -3.08
C ILE A 177 -25.63 -12.25 -2.46
N SER A 178 -24.62 -11.58 -1.90
CA SER A 178 -23.58 -12.18 -1.06
C SER A 178 -23.58 -11.49 0.28
N PHE A 179 -23.74 -12.24 1.34
CA PHE A 179 -23.72 -11.71 2.69
C PHE A 179 -22.93 -12.63 3.63
N GLY A 180 -22.38 -12.05 4.69
CA GLY A 180 -21.63 -12.81 5.67
C GLY A 180 -21.06 -11.92 6.76
N ALA A 181 -20.39 -12.56 7.69
CA ALA A 181 -19.66 -11.87 8.74
C ALA A 181 -18.37 -12.59 9.09
N ARG A 182 -17.37 -11.83 9.51
CA ARG A 182 -16.12 -12.31 10.11
C ARG A 182 -16.06 -11.82 11.55
N GLY A 183 -15.84 -12.74 12.49
CA GLY A 183 -15.46 -12.43 13.86
C GLY A 183 -13.95 -12.41 13.97
N VAL A 184 -13.39 -11.42 14.66
CA VAL A 184 -11.95 -11.22 14.85
C VAL A 184 -11.68 -11.08 16.34
N ILE A 185 -10.66 -11.80 16.83
CA ILE A 185 -10.10 -11.68 18.17
C ILE A 185 -8.62 -11.39 18.01
N PHE A 186 -8.20 -10.21 18.43
CA PHE A 186 -6.78 -9.81 18.41
C PHE A 186 -6.25 -9.69 19.82
N ASN A 187 -5.11 -10.31 20.11
CA ASN A 187 -4.40 -10.26 21.38
C ASN A 187 -3.05 -9.57 21.19
N ALA A 188 -2.85 -8.42 21.84
CA ALA A 188 -1.53 -7.85 22.02
C ALA A 188 -0.78 -8.65 23.09
N LEU A 189 0.47 -9.06 22.78
CA LEU A 189 1.25 -9.98 23.61
C LEU A 189 2.41 -9.28 24.31
N GLY A 190 2.68 -9.67 25.55
CA GLY A 190 3.82 -9.23 26.34
C GLY A 190 5.16 -9.81 25.85
N GLY A 191 6.23 -9.30 26.42
CA GLY A 191 7.61 -9.60 26.11
C GLY A 191 8.46 -8.33 25.91
N ASN A 192 7.78 -7.19 25.73
CA ASN A 192 8.36 -5.85 25.59
C ASN A 192 7.59 -4.86 26.46
N PRO A 193 8.14 -3.70 26.79
CA PRO A 193 7.47 -2.69 27.59
C PRO A 193 6.21 -2.14 26.92
N TYR A 194 5.17 -1.91 27.70
CA TYR A 194 3.95 -1.17 27.35
C TYR A 194 3.85 0.06 28.23
N TYR A 195 3.09 1.05 27.84
CA TYR A 195 3.04 2.33 28.53
C TYR A 195 1.63 2.69 28.97
N ASN A 196 1.50 3.32 30.14
CA ASN A 196 0.35 4.13 30.49
C ASN A 196 0.68 5.59 30.22
N LEU A 197 -0.24 6.32 29.59
CA LEU A 197 -0.06 7.73 29.30
C LEU A 197 -0.86 8.58 30.29
N THR A 198 -0.34 9.75 30.63
CA THR A 198 -1.07 10.83 31.28
C THR A 198 -2.07 11.46 30.31
N SER A 199 -2.95 12.33 30.81
CA SER A 199 -3.94 13.04 29.97
C SER A 199 -3.31 13.98 28.93
N ASP A 200 -2.08 14.40 29.13
CA ASP A 200 -1.28 15.23 28.22
C ASP A 200 -0.35 14.40 27.30
N GLY A 201 -0.49 13.06 27.32
CA GLY A 201 0.21 12.15 26.43
C GLY A 201 1.64 11.79 26.85
N GLN A 202 2.07 12.16 28.07
CA GLN A 202 3.37 11.74 28.58
C GLN A 202 3.31 10.34 29.16
N ILE A 203 4.44 9.62 29.17
CA ILE A 203 4.53 8.30 29.79
C ILE A 203 4.43 8.46 31.31
N ALA A 204 3.34 7.96 31.89
CA ALA A 204 3.12 7.96 33.32
C ALA A 204 3.77 6.76 34.02
N ASP A 205 3.73 5.60 33.33
CA ASP A 205 4.22 4.34 33.89
C ASP A 205 4.58 3.36 32.77
N THR A 206 5.54 2.47 33.02
CA THR A 206 5.98 1.41 32.13
C THR A 206 5.55 0.06 32.67
N LEU A 207 4.73 -0.64 31.88
CA LEU A 207 4.17 -1.94 32.21
C LEU A 207 5.01 -3.05 31.60
N VAL A 208 5.39 -4.04 32.38
CA VAL A 208 6.17 -5.19 31.90
C VAL A 208 5.35 -6.48 32.07
N TYR A 209 5.10 -7.14 30.96
CA TYR A 209 4.40 -8.42 30.90
C TYR A 209 5.33 -9.50 30.42
N GLY A 210 5.25 -10.72 31.00
CA GLY A 210 6.03 -11.87 30.54
C GLY A 210 5.73 -12.20 29.07
N ARG A 211 6.72 -12.73 28.36
CA ARG A 211 6.61 -13.08 26.95
C ARG A 211 5.41 -13.99 26.68
N GLY A 212 4.60 -13.65 25.68
CA GLY A 212 3.40 -14.39 25.28
C GLY A 212 2.19 -14.21 26.20
N LYS A 213 2.27 -13.45 27.30
CA LYS A 213 1.09 -13.11 28.11
C LYS A 213 0.26 -12.08 27.36
N VAL A 214 -1.08 -12.25 27.40
CA VAL A 214 -2.00 -11.29 26.80
C VAL A 214 -2.01 -10.00 27.63
N VAL A 215 -1.74 -8.90 26.97
CA VAL A 215 -1.77 -7.54 27.52
C VAL A 215 -3.14 -6.91 27.32
N LYS A 216 -3.65 -7.02 26.09
CA LYS A 216 -4.95 -6.46 25.69
C LYS A 216 -5.57 -7.34 24.63
N THR A 217 -6.90 -7.55 24.75
CA THR A 217 -7.71 -8.22 23.74
C THR A 217 -8.67 -7.24 23.09
N TYR A 218 -8.81 -7.32 21.77
CA TYR A 218 -9.80 -6.60 20.97
C TYR A 218 -10.70 -7.60 20.26
N PHE A 219 -12.00 -7.30 20.23
CA PHE A 219 -13.01 -8.08 19.51
C PHE A 219 -13.57 -7.24 18.37
N GLY A 220 -13.64 -7.83 17.19
CA GLY A 220 -14.20 -7.23 15.99
C GLY A 220 -15.31 -8.09 15.40
N LEU A 221 -16.35 -7.44 14.85
CA LEU A 221 -17.33 -8.08 13.98
C LEU A 221 -17.36 -7.32 12.67
N GLU A 222 -17.10 -8.01 11.57
CA GLU A 222 -16.96 -7.47 10.22
C GLU A 222 -18.08 -8.02 9.31
N PRO A 223 -19.29 -7.43 9.34
CA PRO A 223 -20.34 -7.79 8.40
C PRO A 223 -20.01 -7.30 6.98
N ARG A 224 -20.48 -8.05 5.99
CA ARG A 224 -20.35 -7.76 4.56
C ARG A 224 -21.63 -8.08 3.85
N LEU A 225 -22.03 -7.20 2.93
CA LEU A 225 -23.19 -7.35 2.07
C LEU A 225 -22.84 -6.83 0.68
N SER A 226 -23.11 -7.62 -0.33
CA SER A 226 -23.01 -7.22 -1.73
C SER A 226 -24.27 -7.67 -2.45
N MET A 227 -24.87 -6.78 -3.21
CA MET A 227 -26.07 -7.02 -4.01
C MET A 227 -25.79 -6.60 -5.45
N LYS A 228 -26.26 -7.39 -6.41
CA LYS A 228 -26.27 -7.07 -7.83
C LYS A 228 -27.67 -7.36 -8.37
N TYR A 229 -28.17 -6.45 -9.18
CA TYR A 229 -29.39 -6.64 -9.92
C TYR A 229 -29.16 -6.36 -11.41
N GLU A 230 -29.47 -7.33 -12.25
CA GLU A 230 -29.39 -7.21 -13.71
C GLU A 230 -30.69 -6.53 -14.20
N LEU A 231 -30.54 -5.27 -14.64
CA LEU A 231 -31.63 -4.51 -15.25
C LEU A 231 -32.01 -5.05 -16.63
N THR A 232 -30.98 -5.45 -17.35
CA THR A 232 -31.04 -6.09 -18.68
C THR A 232 -29.84 -7.03 -18.82
N ASP A 233 -29.77 -7.80 -19.89
CA ASP A 233 -28.61 -8.66 -20.22
C ASP A 233 -27.28 -7.86 -20.33
N HIS A 234 -27.34 -6.53 -20.40
CA HIS A 234 -26.21 -5.64 -20.63
C HIS A 234 -26.04 -4.55 -19.58
N GLN A 235 -26.90 -4.52 -18.57
CA GLN A 235 -26.89 -3.46 -17.56
C GLN A 235 -27.14 -4.04 -16.17
N SER A 236 -26.40 -3.57 -15.18
CA SER A 236 -26.60 -3.97 -13.79
C SER A 236 -26.34 -2.84 -12.82
N ILE A 237 -27.01 -2.88 -11.67
CA ILE A 237 -26.75 -2.06 -10.50
C ILE A 237 -26.11 -2.95 -9.44
N LYS A 238 -25.11 -2.41 -8.74
CA LYS A 238 -24.49 -3.06 -7.59
C LYS A 238 -24.57 -2.15 -6.38
N ALA A 239 -24.72 -2.73 -5.19
CA ALA A 239 -24.61 -2.02 -3.93
C ALA A 239 -23.81 -2.89 -2.97
N GLY A 240 -23.01 -2.26 -2.12
CA GLY A 240 -22.15 -2.96 -1.18
C GLY A 240 -22.04 -2.23 0.15
N TYR A 241 -21.89 -3.01 1.21
CA TYR A 241 -21.47 -2.57 2.53
C TYR A 241 -20.42 -3.52 3.06
N CYS A 242 -19.37 -2.97 3.67
CA CYS A 242 -18.41 -3.78 4.41
C CYS A 242 -17.88 -3.01 5.62
N ARG A 243 -17.68 -3.76 6.72
CA ARG A 243 -16.83 -3.33 7.85
C ARG A 243 -15.54 -4.13 7.84
N THR A 244 -14.44 -3.45 8.14
CA THR A 244 -13.12 -4.06 8.29
C THR A 244 -12.43 -3.51 9.53
N SER A 245 -11.63 -4.34 10.20
CA SER A 245 -10.70 -3.92 11.25
C SER A 245 -9.25 -4.12 10.81
N GLN A 246 -8.37 -3.25 11.30
CA GLN A 246 -6.94 -3.31 11.00
C GLN A 246 -6.12 -3.12 12.27
N HIS A 247 -5.29 -4.11 12.59
CA HIS A 247 -4.48 -4.14 13.81
C HIS A 247 -3.03 -3.68 13.60
N VAL A 248 -2.58 -3.60 12.36
CA VAL A 248 -1.25 -3.06 11.97
C VAL A 248 -1.47 -1.86 11.06
N GLN A 249 -0.97 -0.69 11.45
CA GLN A 249 -1.20 0.58 10.78
C GLN A 249 0.13 1.20 10.38
N ASN A 250 0.19 1.79 9.20
CA ASN A 250 1.34 2.56 8.75
C ASN A 250 1.07 4.05 8.94
N ILE A 251 1.93 4.72 9.69
CA ILE A 251 1.88 6.15 9.96
C ILE A 251 2.85 6.84 8.99
N LEU A 252 2.29 7.60 8.06
CA LEU A 252 3.10 8.34 7.10
C LEU A 252 3.64 9.62 7.74
N ASN A 253 4.94 9.83 7.63
CA ASN A 253 5.57 11.07 8.08
C ASN A 253 5.64 12.09 6.93
N ASN A 254 4.65 12.97 6.86
CA ASN A 254 4.51 13.95 5.75
C ASN A 254 5.46 15.16 5.85
N GLY A 255 6.15 15.35 6.95
CA GLY A 255 7.09 16.44 7.15
C GLY A 255 8.56 16.08 6.89
N MET A 256 8.84 14.82 6.52
CA MET A 256 10.20 14.32 6.43
C MET A 256 10.53 13.67 5.09
N SER A 257 11.80 13.70 4.77
CA SER A 257 12.38 13.20 3.51
C SER A 257 12.45 11.67 3.41
N SER A 258 11.99 10.92 4.43
CA SER A 258 12.03 9.45 4.37
C SER A 258 10.85 8.90 3.57
N PRO A 259 11.09 8.05 2.58
CA PRO A 259 10.03 7.35 1.83
C PRO A 259 9.40 6.21 2.65
N ILE A 260 9.94 5.91 3.83
CA ILE A 260 9.51 4.80 4.69
C ILE A 260 8.63 5.34 5.81
N GLY A 261 7.37 4.89 5.84
CA GLY A 261 6.45 5.16 6.94
C GLY A 261 6.77 4.30 8.17
N ARG A 262 6.30 4.74 9.33
CA ARG A 262 6.39 3.97 10.57
C ARG A 262 5.19 3.06 10.74
N THR A 263 5.42 1.83 11.11
CA THR A 263 4.35 0.86 11.35
C THR A 263 4.13 0.70 12.85
N VAL A 264 2.87 0.78 13.28
CA VAL A 264 2.44 0.52 14.66
C VAL A 264 1.42 -0.61 14.69
N MET A 265 1.33 -1.30 15.82
CA MET A 265 0.38 -2.40 16.02
C MET A 265 -0.55 -2.07 17.19
N SER A 266 -1.76 -2.61 17.15
CA SER A 266 -2.71 -2.47 18.26
C SER A 266 -2.10 -2.94 19.58
N SER A 267 -2.19 -2.08 20.60
CA SER A 267 -1.62 -2.26 21.93
C SER A 267 -2.65 -1.89 23.01
N ASN A 268 -2.25 -1.62 24.22
CA ASN A 268 -3.13 -1.03 25.24
C ASN A 268 -3.51 0.42 24.94
N ILE A 269 -2.68 1.14 24.14
CA ILE A 269 -2.88 2.55 23.72
C ILE A 269 -3.46 2.61 22.31
N ILE A 270 -2.84 1.91 21.36
CA ILE A 270 -3.25 1.90 19.95
C ILE A 270 -4.43 0.96 19.75
N LYS A 271 -5.59 1.52 19.47
CA LYS A 271 -6.80 0.75 19.15
C LYS A 271 -6.77 0.28 17.70
N PRO A 272 -7.45 -0.83 17.35
CA PRO A 272 -7.61 -1.22 15.96
C PRO A 272 -8.37 -0.13 15.18
N GLN A 273 -7.90 0.14 13.96
CA GLN A 273 -8.63 0.98 13.03
C GLN A 273 -9.86 0.22 12.53
N ILE A 274 -11.03 0.87 12.53
CA ILE A 274 -12.28 0.28 12.07
C ILE A 274 -12.82 1.14 10.93
N ALA A 275 -13.12 0.51 9.80
CA ALA A 275 -13.67 1.20 8.65
C ALA A 275 -15.00 0.59 8.23
N ASP A 276 -16.00 1.46 8.00
CA ASP A 276 -17.28 1.14 7.38
C ASP A 276 -17.37 1.79 6.02
N GLN A 277 -17.69 1.02 4.99
CA GLN A 277 -17.83 1.52 3.63
C GLN A 277 -19.15 1.09 3.02
N VAL A 278 -19.81 2.03 2.36
CA VAL A 278 -20.95 1.78 1.47
C VAL A 278 -20.58 2.22 0.06
N SER A 279 -21.07 1.47 -0.93
CA SER A 279 -20.93 1.87 -2.34
C SER A 279 -22.17 1.49 -3.15
N VAL A 280 -22.41 2.26 -4.22
CA VAL A 280 -23.43 1.97 -5.24
C VAL A 280 -22.82 2.23 -6.60
N GLY A 281 -22.96 1.27 -7.49
CA GLY A 281 -22.40 1.32 -8.84
C GLY A 281 -23.42 0.91 -9.90
N TYR A 282 -23.24 1.46 -11.08
CA TYR A 282 -23.95 1.09 -12.31
C TYR A 282 -22.94 0.63 -13.34
N MET A 283 -23.25 -0.48 -14.01
CA MET A 283 -22.44 -1.05 -15.09
C MET A 283 -23.31 -1.24 -16.33
N ALA A 284 -22.75 -0.94 -17.50
CA ALA A 284 -23.38 -1.14 -18.78
C ALA A 284 -22.36 -1.61 -19.82
N GLU A 285 -22.78 -2.52 -20.69
CA GLU A 285 -22.02 -2.90 -21.89
C GLU A 285 -22.91 -2.77 -23.14
N THR A 286 -22.29 -2.55 -24.29
CA THR A 286 -23.01 -2.57 -25.55
C THR A 286 -23.36 -4.01 -25.95
N LYS A 287 -24.44 -4.20 -26.72
CA LYS A 287 -24.91 -5.54 -27.16
C LYS A 287 -23.84 -6.37 -27.88
N ASP A 288 -22.98 -5.71 -28.63
CA ASP A 288 -21.84 -6.32 -29.33
C ASP A 288 -20.59 -6.46 -28.43
N LYS A 289 -20.67 -6.10 -27.13
CA LYS A 289 -19.59 -6.11 -26.14
C LYS A 289 -18.38 -5.26 -26.53
N THR A 290 -18.56 -4.34 -27.46
CA THR A 290 -17.48 -3.42 -27.91
C THR A 290 -17.13 -2.42 -26.83
N TYR A 291 -18.12 -1.86 -26.14
CA TYR A 291 -17.90 -0.86 -25.09
C TYR A 291 -18.47 -1.32 -23.75
N GLU A 292 -17.74 -1.00 -22.70
CA GLU A 292 -18.10 -1.23 -21.30
C GLU A 292 -17.96 0.08 -20.53
N PHE A 293 -18.92 0.38 -19.68
CA PHE A 293 -18.95 1.57 -18.84
C PHE A 293 -19.30 1.18 -17.41
N SER A 294 -18.65 1.82 -16.45
CA SER A 294 -19.09 1.75 -15.06
C SER A 294 -18.94 3.10 -14.35
N THR A 295 -19.84 3.32 -13.39
CA THR A 295 -19.73 4.41 -12.43
C THR A 295 -20.02 3.88 -11.05
N GLU A 296 -19.27 4.34 -10.06
CA GLU A 296 -19.45 3.97 -8.66
C GLU A 296 -19.33 5.21 -7.78
N VAL A 297 -20.17 5.30 -6.76
CA VAL A 297 -20.09 6.29 -5.69
C VAL A 297 -19.88 5.55 -4.40
N TYR A 298 -18.95 6.02 -3.57
CA TYR A 298 -18.67 5.40 -2.29
C TYR A 298 -18.52 6.44 -1.17
N TYR A 299 -18.81 5.98 0.05
CA TYR A 299 -18.57 6.71 1.27
C TYR A 299 -18.00 5.76 2.32
N LYS A 300 -16.89 6.15 2.96
CA LYS A 300 -16.17 5.39 3.96
C LYS A 300 -15.93 6.24 5.19
N THR A 301 -16.25 5.71 6.37
CA THR A 301 -15.85 6.27 7.67
C THR A 301 -14.77 5.42 8.28
N ILE A 302 -13.89 6.02 9.05
CA ILE A 302 -12.76 5.33 9.68
C ILE A 302 -12.67 5.83 11.12
N ASP A 303 -12.76 4.93 12.09
CA ASP A 303 -12.49 5.20 13.50
C ASP A 303 -11.06 4.77 13.86
N ASN A 304 -10.50 5.41 14.87
CA ASN A 304 -9.13 5.17 15.36
C ASN A 304 -8.06 5.39 14.29
N VAL A 305 -8.15 6.50 13.57
CA VAL A 305 -7.06 7.01 12.74
C VAL A 305 -6.02 7.62 13.65
N TYR A 306 -4.76 7.34 13.39
CA TYR A 306 -3.64 7.90 14.15
C TYR A 306 -2.81 8.83 13.27
N ASP A 307 -2.39 9.94 13.86
CA ASP A 307 -1.48 10.90 13.25
C ASP A 307 -0.67 11.57 14.38
N TYR A 308 0.25 12.44 14.05
CA TYR A 308 1.14 13.07 15.02
C TYR A 308 1.05 14.61 14.94
N LYS A 309 1.36 15.25 16.05
CA LYS A 309 1.43 16.71 16.13
C LYS A 309 2.71 17.21 15.44
N GLU A 310 2.59 18.35 14.74
CA GLU A 310 3.72 18.96 14.03
C GLU A 310 4.90 19.24 14.97
N GLY A 311 6.11 19.23 14.38
CA GLY A 311 7.36 19.45 15.10
C GLY A 311 7.87 18.23 15.86
N LYS A 312 7.15 17.09 15.85
CA LYS A 312 7.67 15.83 16.40
C LYS A 312 8.53 15.11 15.35
N ASN A 313 9.72 14.71 15.77
CA ASN A 313 10.60 13.89 14.94
C ASN A 313 10.23 12.42 15.10
N LEU A 314 9.62 11.83 14.06
CA LEU A 314 9.25 10.42 14.05
C LEU A 314 10.34 9.50 13.50
N VAL A 315 11.39 10.04 12.86
CA VAL A 315 12.41 9.21 12.19
C VAL A 315 13.19 8.38 13.20
N SER A 316 13.57 8.96 14.31
CA SER A 316 14.31 8.29 15.37
C SER A 316 13.50 8.06 16.64
N ALA A 317 12.17 8.25 16.59
CA ALA A 317 11.33 8.06 17.76
C ALA A 317 11.21 6.56 18.10
N ILE A 318 11.53 6.21 19.33
CA ILE A 318 11.40 4.84 19.84
C ILE A 318 10.04 4.64 20.51
N GLU A 319 9.60 5.58 21.31
CA GLU A 319 8.31 5.52 22.00
C GLU A 319 7.18 6.06 21.11
N MET A 320 7.04 5.47 19.93
CA MET A 320 6.17 5.95 18.87
C MET A 320 4.72 6.12 19.32
N GLU A 321 4.22 5.17 20.12
CA GLU A 321 2.83 5.16 20.58
C GLU A 321 2.47 6.39 21.42
N SER A 322 3.43 6.99 22.17
CA SER A 322 3.23 8.17 22.99
C SER A 322 3.13 9.47 22.18
N LEU A 323 3.60 9.46 20.95
CA LEU A 323 3.61 10.61 20.04
C LEU A 323 2.36 10.72 19.19
N LEU A 324 1.54 9.67 19.16
CA LEU A 324 0.38 9.58 18.28
C LEU A 324 -0.89 10.11 18.96
N LEU A 325 -1.66 10.83 18.18
CA LEU A 325 -2.99 11.31 18.51
C LEU A 325 -4.04 10.48 17.77
N ASN A 326 -5.17 10.21 18.43
CA ASN A 326 -6.25 9.40 17.91
C ASN A 326 -7.40 10.27 17.41
N GLY A 327 -8.04 9.87 16.31
CA GLY A 327 -9.20 10.55 15.78
C GLY A 327 -9.98 9.71 14.79
N LYS A 328 -10.64 10.40 13.87
CA LYS A 328 -11.51 9.83 12.86
C LYS A 328 -11.07 10.21 11.47
N GLY A 329 -11.40 9.37 10.49
CA GLY A 329 -11.22 9.64 9.07
C GLY A 329 -12.51 9.46 8.29
N ARG A 330 -12.56 10.05 7.10
CA ARG A 330 -13.59 9.77 6.08
C ARG A 330 -12.98 9.81 4.71
N ALA A 331 -13.52 9.00 3.80
CA ALA A 331 -13.18 9.06 2.38
C ALA A 331 -14.44 8.86 1.54
N TYR A 332 -14.58 9.64 0.47
CA TYR A 332 -15.72 9.55 -0.42
C TYR A 332 -15.33 9.99 -1.83
N GLY A 333 -16.07 9.50 -2.82
CA GLY A 333 -15.73 9.84 -4.20
C GLY A 333 -16.64 9.22 -5.22
N VAL A 334 -16.33 9.54 -6.48
CA VAL A 334 -16.96 9.01 -7.68
C VAL A 334 -15.89 8.42 -8.57
N GLU A 335 -16.12 7.22 -9.06
CA GLU A 335 -15.26 6.52 -10.01
C GLU A 335 -16.00 6.33 -11.34
N LEU A 336 -15.34 6.66 -12.44
CA LEU A 336 -15.82 6.49 -13.79
C LEU A 336 -14.87 5.61 -14.58
N TYR A 337 -15.40 4.69 -15.32
CA TYR A 337 -14.63 3.79 -16.17
C TYR A 337 -15.29 3.59 -17.51
N ALA A 338 -14.52 3.68 -18.59
CA ALA A 338 -14.96 3.39 -19.93
C ALA A 338 -13.90 2.57 -20.66
N LYS A 339 -14.30 1.48 -21.32
CA LYS A 339 -13.41 0.57 -22.02
C LYS A 339 -13.95 0.22 -23.40
N LYS A 340 -13.05 0.16 -24.38
CA LYS A 340 -13.30 -0.40 -25.70
C LYS A 340 -12.55 -1.72 -25.83
N ASN A 341 -13.30 -2.82 -26.02
CA ASN A 341 -12.79 -4.19 -26.00
C ASN A 341 -12.42 -4.73 -27.38
N LEU A 342 -13.09 -4.28 -28.45
CA LEU A 342 -13.01 -4.87 -29.78
C LEU A 342 -12.50 -3.88 -30.84
N GLY A 343 -11.92 -4.44 -31.92
CA GLY A 343 -11.36 -3.70 -33.05
C GLY A 343 -9.86 -3.52 -32.97
N ASP A 344 -9.30 -2.83 -33.98
CA ASP A 344 -7.84 -2.58 -34.02
C ASP A 344 -7.37 -1.61 -32.94
N PHE A 345 -8.23 -0.67 -32.55
CA PHE A 345 -8.02 0.17 -31.38
C PHE A 345 -8.83 -0.35 -30.20
N THR A 346 -8.14 -0.66 -29.10
CA THR A 346 -8.70 -1.04 -27.80
C THR A 346 -8.07 -0.22 -26.70
N GLY A 347 -8.73 -0.14 -25.55
CA GLY A 347 -8.18 0.63 -24.44
C GLY A 347 -9.23 1.01 -23.41
N TRP A 348 -8.83 1.78 -22.41
CA TRP A 348 -9.72 2.23 -21.36
C TRP A 348 -9.31 3.58 -20.78
N VAL A 349 -10.27 4.23 -20.19
CA VAL A 349 -10.11 5.45 -19.39
C VAL A 349 -10.73 5.20 -18.03
N SER A 350 -10.00 5.49 -16.98
CA SER A 350 -10.54 5.59 -15.62
C SER A 350 -10.33 7.00 -15.07
N TYR A 351 -11.30 7.47 -14.31
CA TYR A 351 -11.25 8.72 -13.60
C TYR A 351 -11.85 8.57 -12.23
N THR A 352 -11.10 8.98 -11.21
CA THR A 352 -11.57 9.05 -9.82
C THR A 352 -11.51 10.49 -9.34
N LEU A 353 -12.62 10.96 -8.80
CA LEU A 353 -12.72 12.17 -8.02
C LEU A 353 -12.97 11.79 -6.57
N SER A 354 -12.00 12.06 -5.68
CA SER A 354 -12.08 11.60 -4.29
C SER A 354 -11.61 12.63 -3.27
N TRP A 355 -12.08 12.46 -2.05
CA TRP A 355 -11.68 13.18 -0.85
C TRP A 355 -11.32 12.17 0.23
N ALA A 356 -10.18 12.40 0.88
CA ALA A 356 -9.78 11.69 2.09
C ALA A 356 -9.40 12.72 3.14
N GLU A 357 -10.03 12.66 4.31
CA GLU A 357 -9.92 13.68 5.34
C GLU A 357 -9.84 13.01 6.72
N ASN A 358 -9.08 13.62 7.62
CA ASN A 358 -8.97 13.25 9.02
C ASN A 358 -9.44 14.36 9.94
N LYS A 359 -9.92 13.99 11.12
CA LYS A 359 -10.23 14.90 12.22
C LYS A 359 -9.66 14.31 13.51
N ILE A 360 -8.63 14.92 14.03
CA ILE A 360 -7.89 14.46 15.21
C ILE A 360 -7.76 15.61 16.18
N ASP A 361 -8.13 15.38 17.44
CA ASP A 361 -8.02 16.42 18.48
C ASP A 361 -6.56 16.77 18.71
N GLY A 362 -6.25 18.07 18.75
CA GLY A 362 -4.90 18.61 18.86
C GLY A 362 -4.21 18.90 17.52
N ILE A 363 -4.84 18.59 16.38
CA ILE A 363 -4.37 18.92 15.04
C ILE A 363 -5.36 19.87 14.37
N ASN A 364 -4.85 20.91 13.67
CA ASN A 364 -5.63 21.88 12.88
C ASN A 364 -6.89 22.40 13.61
N ASN A 365 -6.75 22.79 14.87
CA ASN A 365 -7.84 23.32 15.73
C ASN A 365 -9.03 22.36 15.87
N ASN A 366 -8.80 21.04 15.79
CA ASN A 366 -9.82 19.99 15.87
C ASN A 366 -10.81 20.01 14.69
N GLU A 367 -10.44 20.59 13.55
CA GLU A 367 -11.24 20.61 12.33
C GLU A 367 -10.85 19.47 11.38
N TRP A 368 -11.70 19.21 10.37
CA TRP A 368 -11.37 18.26 9.29
C TRP A 368 -10.23 18.83 8.44
N TYR A 369 -9.22 18.01 8.18
CA TYR A 369 -8.09 18.34 7.33
C TYR A 369 -7.81 17.22 6.32
N THR A 370 -7.15 17.57 5.24
CA THR A 370 -6.79 16.63 4.17
C THR A 370 -5.84 15.55 4.70
N ALA A 371 -6.20 14.29 4.48
CA ALA A 371 -5.32 13.17 4.81
C ALA A 371 -4.10 13.14 3.85
N SER A 372 -2.98 12.64 4.33
CA SER A 372 -1.73 12.57 3.55
C SER A 372 -1.85 11.79 2.24
N ASN A 373 -2.72 10.80 2.21
CA ASN A 373 -2.96 9.95 1.04
C ASN A 373 -4.07 10.49 0.11
N ASP A 374 -4.62 11.69 0.37
CA ASP A 374 -5.61 12.30 -0.52
C ASP A 374 -5.04 12.57 -1.91
N ARG A 375 -5.78 12.11 -2.92
CA ARG A 375 -5.57 12.39 -4.33
C ARG A 375 -6.89 12.84 -4.92
N ARG A 376 -7.05 14.16 -5.11
CA ARG A 376 -8.33 14.75 -5.56
C ARG A 376 -8.77 14.22 -6.91
N HIS A 377 -7.84 14.15 -7.86
CA HIS A 377 -8.06 13.65 -9.21
C HIS A 377 -7.05 12.53 -9.49
N ASP A 378 -7.53 11.42 -9.97
CA ASP A 378 -6.74 10.32 -10.51
C ASP A 378 -7.30 9.94 -11.88
N ILE A 379 -6.45 9.99 -12.92
CA ILE A 379 -6.82 9.70 -14.30
C ILE A 379 -5.83 8.71 -14.87
N SER A 380 -6.33 7.66 -15.48
CA SER A 380 -5.51 6.74 -16.27
C SER A 380 -6.13 6.50 -17.63
N ILE A 381 -5.34 6.63 -18.67
CA ILE A 381 -5.74 6.41 -20.06
C ILE A 381 -4.79 5.38 -20.66
N VAL A 382 -5.33 4.27 -21.13
CA VAL A 382 -4.58 3.23 -21.82
C VAL A 382 -5.15 3.03 -23.22
N GLY A 383 -4.29 3.09 -24.21
CA GLY A 383 -4.64 2.83 -25.60
C GLY A 383 -3.71 1.80 -26.21
N MET A 384 -4.27 0.89 -26.99
CA MET A 384 -3.54 -0.10 -27.79
C MET A 384 -4.08 -0.06 -29.20
N TYR A 385 -3.19 -0.02 -30.19
CA TYR A 385 -3.53 0.00 -31.59
C TYR A 385 -2.76 -1.08 -32.36
N LYS A 386 -3.48 -1.98 -33.01
CA LYS A 386 -2.90 -2.99 -33.90
C LYS A 386 -2.69 -2.38 -35.29
N LEU A 387 -1.43 -2.06 -35.60
CA LEU A 387 -1.05 -1.56 -36.92
C LEU A 387 -1.23 -2.65 -38.01
N ASN A 388 -0.88 -3.88 -37.68
CA ASN A 388 -1.04 -5.07 -38.49
C ASN A 388 -0.77 -6.33 -37.66
N HIS A 389 -0.73 -7.51 -38.28
CA HIS A 389 -0.48 -8.79 -37.59
C HIS A 389 0.88 -8.90 -36.87
N LYS A 390 1.81 -7.98 -37.15
CA LYS A 390 3.18 -8.03 -36.56
C LYS A 390 3.46 -6.90 -35.62
N TRP A 391 2.78 -5.76 -35.75
CA TRP A 391 3.08 -4.55 -35.04
C TRP A 391 1.87 -4.05 -34.29
N ASP A 392 2.06 -3.80 -33.01
CA ASP A 392 1.14 -3.06 -32.17
C ASP A 392 1.85 -1.94 -31.43
N ILE A 393 1.10 -0.88 -31.14
CA ILE A 393 1.54 0.28 -30.37
C ILE A 393 0.64 0.35 -29.14
N SER A 394 1.23 0.68 -28.00
CA SER A 394 0.51 0.97 -26.77
C SER A 394 0.96 2.28 -26.17
N ALA A 395 0.04 2.97 -25.52
CA ALA A 395 0.33 4.17 -24.75
C ALA A 395 -0.44 4.14 -23.44
N THR A 396 0.22 4.58 -22.37
CA THR A 396 -0.40 4.74 -21.05
C THR A 396 -0.10 6.15 -20.55
N TRP A 397 -1.13 6.92 -20.30
CA TRP A 397 -1.01 8.21 -19.65
C TRP A 397 -1.69 8.18 -18.29
N VAL A 398 -0.97 8.66 -17.28
CA VAL A 398 -1.45 8.75 -15.90
C VAL A 398 -1.31 10.18 -15.41
N TYR A 399 -2.29 10.61 -14.63
CA TYR A 399 -2.29 11.88 -13.92
C TYR A 399 -2.88 11.68 -12.54
N THR A 400 -2.19 12.16 -11.50
CA THR A 400 -2.75 12.26 -10.14
C THR A 400 -2.47 13.64 -9.56
N SER A 401 -3.45 14.18 -8.84
CA SER A 401 -3.24 15.39 -8.03
C SER A 401 -2.10 15.16 -7.04
N GLY A 402 -1.37 16.21 -6.76
CA GLY A 402 -0.29 16.18 -5.78
C GLY A 402 -0.78 15.72 -4.40
N GLN A 403 0.10 15.07 -3.69
CA GLN A 403 -0.09 14.62 -2.31
C GLN A 403 -0.20 15.81 -1.36
N ALA A 404 -1.05 15.69 -0.35
CA ALA A 404 -1.08 16.63 0.75
C ALA A 404 0.17 16.43 1.63
N LEU A 405 0.78 17.51 2.04
CA LEU A 405 1.94 17.51 2.92
C LEU A 405 1.96 18.73 3.84
N THR A 406 2.68 18.62 4.93
CA THR A 406 2.88 19.69 5.90
C THR A 406 4.07 20.53 5.46
N ALA A 407 3.85 21.82 5.20
CA ALA A 407 4.90 22.76 4.84
C ALA A 407 5.13 23.79 5.98
N PRO A 408 6.38 24.24 6.19
CA PRO A 408 6.65 25.27 7.17
C PRO A 408 6.00 26.59 6.72
N SER A 409 5.28 27.25 7.63
CA SER A 409 4.60 28.53 7.44
C SER A 409 5.49 29.71 7.87
N ALA A 410 6.39 29.47 8.79
CA ALA A 410 7.38 30.43 9.27
C ALA A 410 8.63 29.70 9.78
N LYS A 411 9.72 30.43 9.96
CA LYS A 411 10.91 29.96 10.67
C LYS A 411 11.41 31.04 11.65
N TYR A 412 12.09 30.60 12.66
CA TYR A 412 12.81 31.45 13.60
C TYR A 412 14.08 30.75 14.06
N ASP A 413 15.10 31.54 14.34
CA ASP A 413 16.38 31.06 14.82
C ASP A 413 16.42 31.21 16.35
N LEU A 414 16.74 30.14 17.04
CA LEU A 414 16.95 30.10 18.48
C LEU A 414 18.19 29.26 18.81
N ASP A 415 19.11 29.79 19.59
CA ASP A 415 20.36 29.12 20.02
C ASP A 415 21.16 28.51 18.82
N GLU A 416 21.37 29.29 17.75
CA GLU A 416 22.07 28.89 16.52
C GLU A 416 21.37 27.82 15.68
N TRP A 417 20.15 27.39 16.05
CA TRP A 417 19.35 26.42 15.32
C TRP A 417 18.14 27.09 14.69
N THR A 418 17.88 26.73 13.42
CA THR A 418 16.64 27.13 12.72
C THR A 418 15.50 26.22 13.10
N HIS A 419 14.44 26.80 13.62
CA HIS A 419 13.18 26.11 13.95
C HIS A 419 12.10 26.48 12.95
N TYR A 420 11.39 25.48 12.43
CA TYR A 420 10.26 25.67 11.54
C TYR A 420 8.95 25.67 12.33
N TYR A 421 8.09 26.60 12.01
CA TYR A 421 6.72 26.66 12.53
C TYR A 421 5.75 26.19 11.43
N TYR A 422 4.83 25.32 11.80
CA TYR A 422 3.83 24.71 10.92
C TYR A 422 2.45 25.16 11.39
N ALA A 423 1.73 25.98 10.58
CA ALA A 423 0.40 26.48 10.91
C ALA A 423 -0.69 25.44 10.63
N GLU A 424 -0.52 24.65 9.59
CA GLU A 424 -1.51 23.66 9.14
C GLU A 424 -0.86 22.33 8.82
N HIS A 425 -1.37 21.25 9.41
CA HIS A 425 -1.04 19.88 9.05
C HIS A 425 -1.66 19.54 7.69
N ASN A 426 -0.84 19.03 6.75
CA ASN A 426 -1.26 18.71 5.39
C ASN A 426 -1.92 19.88 4.63
N GLY A 427 -1.59 21.13 4.99
CA GLY A 427 -2.15 22.33 4.37
C GLY A 427 -1.59 22.64 2.97
N TYR A 428 -0.49 22.01 2.57
CA TYR A 428 0.14 22.21 1.25
C TYR A 428 -0.10 20.98 0.36
N ARG A 429 -0.19 21.23 -0.96
CA ARG A 429 -0.32 20.16 -1.95
C ARG A 429 0.91 20.15 -2.86
N ALA A 430 1.60 19.02 -2.92
CA ALA A 430 2.72 18.81 -3.84
C ALA A 430 2.29 19.03 -5.30
N PRO A 431 3.21 19.29 -6.23
CA PRO A 431 2.94 19.29 -7.66
C PRO A 431 2.30 17.98 -8.12
N ALA A 432 1.46 18.05 -9.14
CA ALA A 432 0.79 16.88 -9.70
C ALA A 432 1.81 15.90 -10.30
N TYR A 433 1.51 14.63 -10.19
CA TYR A 433 2.22 13.56 -10.87
C TYR A 433 1.57 13.26 -12.21
N HIS A 434 2.32 13.27 -13.31
CA HIS A 434 1.81 12.80 -14.59
C HIS A 434 2.93 12.23 -15.47
N ARG A 435 2.55 11.28 -16.34
CA ARG A 435 3.52 10.55 -17.15
C ARG A 435 2.85 9.94 -18.38
N LEU A 436 3.55 9.93 -19.50
CA LEU A 436 3.18 9.19 -20.69
C LEU A 436 4.25 8.12 -20.98
N ASP A 437 3.80 6.87 -21.01
CA ASP A 437 4.62 5.72 -21.42
C ASP A 437 4.13 5.23 -22.79
N VAL A 438 5.06 4.93 -23.69
CA VAL A 438 4.74 4.43 -25.03
C VAL A 438 5.52 3.14 -25.29
N GLY A 439 4.85 2.16 -25.88
CA GLY A 439 5.44 0.88 -26.25
C GLY A 439 5.10 0.48 -27.67
N VAL A 440 6.03 -0.18 -28.34
CA VAL A 440 5.83 -0.77 -29.68
C VAL A 440 6.33 -2.21 -29.64
N ASN A 441 5.48 -3.13 -30.05
CA ASN A 441 5.83 -4.55 -30.13
C ASN A 441 5.92 -5.00 -31.59
N ASN A 442 6.93 -5.83 -31.86
CA ASN A 442 7.05 -6.58 -33.10
C ASN A 442 6.96 -8.07 -32.82
N THR A 443 5.83 -8.68 -33.15
CA THR A 443 5.56 -10.10 -32.94
C THR A 443 5.80 -10.88 -34.25
N LYS A 444 6.55 -11.97 -34.14
CA LYS A 444 6.74 -12.90 -35.28
C LYS A 444 6.52 -14.33 -34.79
N GLU A 445 5.46 -14.92 -35.32
CA GLU A 445 5.13 -16.32 -35.11
C GLU A 445 5.99 -17.23 -35.99
N ARG A 446 6.43 -18.34 -35.44
CA ARG A 446 7.16 -19.42 -36.09
C ARG A 446 6.52 -20.76 -35.68
N PRO A 447 6.67 -21.84 -36.45
CA PRO A 447 6.02 -23.13 -36.16
C PRO A 447 6.31 -23.70 -34.76
N ARG A 448 7.45 -23.36 -34.14
CA ARG A 448 7.87 -23.90 -32.82
C ARG A 448 7.97 -22.86 -31.75
N TYR A 449 7.89 -21.56 -32.05
CA TYR A 449 8.03 -20.49 -31.08
C TYR A 449 7.47 -19.18 -31.64
N THR A 450 7.08 -18.30 -30.73
CA THR A 450 6.76 -16.89 -31.04
C THR A 450 7.83 -16.00 -30.44
N ARG A 451 8.41 -15.11 -31.26
CA ARG A 451 9.34 -14.08 -30.77
C ARG A 451 8.67 -12.72 -30.75
N ILE A 452 8.97 -11.94 -29.72
CA ILE A 452 8.46 -10.57 -29.55
C ILE A 452 9.64 -9.67 -29.21
N TRP A 453 9.82 -8.62 -30.01
CA TRP A 453 10.64 -7.46 -29.67
C TRP A 453 9.73 -6.37 -29.15
N SER A 454 9.98 -5.88 -27.93
CA SER A 454 9.25 -4.78 -27.31
C SER A 454 10.21 -3.62 -27.11
N PHE A 455 9.87 -2.47 -27.67
CA PHE A 455 10.55 -1.20 -27.48
C PHE A 455 9.65 -0.30 -26.66
N GLY A 456 10.14 0.24 -25.56
CA GLY A 456 9.37 1.09 -24.67
C GLY A 456 10.09 2.36 -24.31
N VAL A 457 9.34 3.40 -24.02
CA VAL A 457 9.82 4.62 -23.43
C VAL A 457 8.93 4.98 -22.26
N TYR A 458 9.49 4.91 -21.07
CA TYR A 458 8.88 5.43 -19.85
C TYR A 458 9.06 6.93 -19.80
N ASN A 459 8.01 7.66 -19.42
CA ASN A 459 8.02 9.11 -19.24
C ASN A 459 8.49 9.85 -20.51
N LEU A 460 7.80 9.64 -21.63
CA LEU A 460 8.15 10.08 -22.96
C LEU A 460 8.47 11.59 -23.05
N TYR A 461 7.74 12.43 -22.32
CA TYR A 461 7.97 13.88 -22.31
C TYR A 461 8.88 14.37 -21.17
N ASN A 462 9.59 13.43 -20.47
CA ASN A 462 10.61 13.73 -19.49
C ASN A 462 10.15 14.65 -18.33
N HIS A 463 8.94 14.44 -17.82
CA HIS A 463 8.45 15.21 -16.69
C HIS A 463 9.12 14.77 -15.39
N TYR A 464 9.62 15.72 -14.60
CA TYR A 464 10.22 15.44 -13.30
C TYR A 464 9.15 15.36 -12.22
N ASN A 465 8.62 14.15 -12.02
CA ASN A 465 7.59 13.89 -11.01
C ASN A 465 8.17 14.00 -9.59
N PRO A 466 7.43 14.61 -8.64
CA PRO A 466 7.89 14.72 -7.26
C PRO A 466 7.95 13.33 -6.60
N TYR A 467 9.08 13.03 -5.99
CA TYR A 467 9.29 11.86 -5.13
C TYR A 467 9.34 12.27 -3.67
N VAL A 468 10.17 13.27 -3.35
CA VAL A 468 10.29 13.89 -2.03
C VAL A 468 10.28 15.40 -2.19
N ILE A 469 9.57 16.09 -1.31
CA ILE A 469 9.61 17.53 -1.15
C ILE A 469 10.26 17.82 0.20
N SER A 470 11.35 18.59 0.19
CA SER A 470 12.04 19.04 1.39
C SER A 470 12.13 20.57 1.42
N PHE A 471 12.36 21.10 2.62
CA PHE A 471 12.53 22.53 2.86
C PHE A 471 13.94 22.75 3.43
N GLU A 472 14.72 23.61 2.76
CA GLU A 472 16.10 23.90 3.12
C GLU A 472 16.29 25.39 3.39
N ASN A 473 17.23 25.73 4.25
CA ASN A 473 17.61 27.12 4.46
C ASN A 473 18.26 27.68 3.20
N ASP A 474 17.87 28.89 2.82
CA ASP A 474 18.46 29.63 1.70
C ASP A 474 18.39 31.14 1.99
N ASP A 475 19.49 31.71 2.48
CA ASP A 475 19.60 33.11 2.88
C ASP A 475 19.52 34.08 1.67
N THR A 476 19.59 33.57 0.44
CA THR A 476 19.36 34.36 -0.78
C THR A 476 17.88 34.63 -1.04
N LYS A 477 16.97 33.93 -0.38
CA LYS A 477 15.53 34.11 -0.50
C LYS A 477 14.98 35.03 0.57
N ALA A 478 13.98 35.83 0.21
CA ALA A 478 13.31 36.73 1.16
C ALA A 478 12.67 35.99 2.35
N THR A 479 12.24 34.74 2.14
CA THR A 479 11.71 33.84 3.16
C THR A 479 12.79 33.11 3.95
N GLY A 480 14.06 33.21 3.50
CA GLY A 480 15.19 32.44 4.04
C GLY A 480 15.08 30.93 3.84
N THR A 481 14.11 30.45 3.04
CA THR A 481 13.80 29.03 2.83
C THR A 481 13.54 28.76 1.35
N LYS A 482 14.02 27.65 0.83
CA LYS A 482 13.67 27.12 -0.50
C LYS A 482 13.02 25.77 -0.39
N THR A 483 12.08 25.50 -1.28
CA THR A 483 11.50 24.17 -1.48
C THR A 483 12.35 23.40 -2.49
N VAL A 484 12.77 22.21 -2.15
CA VAL A 484 13.55 21.32 -3.00
C VAL A 484 12.71 20.11 -3.37
N GLN A 485 12.52 19.89 -4.66
CA GLN A 485 11.87 18.69 -5.18
C GLN A 485 12.92 17.68 -5.64
N THR A 486 12.92 16.51 -5.05
CA THR A 486 13.69 15.37 -5.55
C THR A 486 12.81 14.54 -6.49
N SER A 487 13.32 14.19 -7.65
CA SER A 487 12.66 13.34 -8.65
C SER A 487 13.58 12.17 -8.98
N LEU A 488 13.04 10.94 -9.04
CA LEU A 488 13.85 9.74 -9.24
C LEU A 488 14.18 9.49 -10.72
N PHE A 489 13.17 9.60 -11.59
CA PHE A 489 13.29 9.17 -12.98
C PHE A 489 12.79 10.22 -13.97
N GLY A 490 13.59 10.50 -14.97
CA GLY A 490 13.21 11.19 -16.20
C GLY A 490 12.77 10.18 -17.27
N ILE A 491 13.15 10.41 -18.52
CA ILE A 491 12.89 9.51 -19.64
C ILE A 491 13.76 8.24 -19.53
N ILE A 492 13.14 7.05 -19.64
CA ILE A 492 13.86 5.77 -19.62
C ILE A 492 13.44 4.93 -20.84
N PRO A 493 14.34 4.72 -21.82
CA PRO A 493 14.10 3.77 -22.89
C PRO A 493 14.28 2.33 -22.39
N SER A 494 13.53 1.41 -22.97
CA SER A 494 13.63 -0.03 -22.67
C SER A 494 13.53 -0.87 -23.93
N VAL A 495 14.23 -1.99 -23.96
CA VAL A 495 14.13 -3.00 -25.00
C VAL A 495 14.02 -4.36 -24.36
N THR A 496 13.02 -5.12 -24.78
CA THR A 496 12.79 -6.50 -24.28
C THR A 496 12.69 -7.47 -25.45
N TYR A 497 13.34 -8.61 -25.32
CA TYR A 497 13.21 -9.71 -26.25
C TYR A 497 12.59 -10.92 -25.54
N THR A 498 11.46 -11.40 -26.07
CA THR A 498 10.72 -12.52 -25.50
C THR A 498 10.60 -13.64 -26.53
N ILE A 499 10.86 -14.87 -26.08
CA ILE A 499 10.59 -16.09 -26.83
C ILE A 499 9.57 -16.91 -26.03
N LYS A 500 8.49 -17.32 -26.71
CA LYS A 500 7.46 -18.22 -26.18
C LYS A 500 7.50 -19.53 -26.99
N PHE A 501 7.69 -20.63 -26.32
CA PHE A 501 7.73 -21.99 -26.89
C PHE A 501 6.39 -22.69 -26.79
#